data_704dfd4e9bcce0ab9f33a048432f8033
#
_entry.id   704dfd4e9bcce0ab9f33a048432f8033
#
_cell.length_a   1.000
_cell.length_b   1.000
_cell.length_c   1.000
_cell.angle_alpha   90.00
_cell.angle_beta   90.00
_cell.angle_gamma   90.00
#
_symmetry.space_group_name_H-M   'P 1'
#
loop_
_entity.id
_entity.type
_entity.pdbx_description
1 polymer ?
#
loop_
_entity_poly.entity_id
_entity_poly.type
_entity_poly.pdbx_seq_one_letter_code
_entity_poly.pdbx_strand_id
1 'polypeptide(L)'
;MQITRRHLLGTGASALAIAAAPRAFAAWEASTRYPDPAVQILDPSFARYRVVQASVERLYTGTRWSEGPVWFGDARCLLWSDVPNNRIMRWDEITGRTSVYRQPSSNSNGLARDRQGRLITCEHNTRRVTRTEYDGTVTVLIDKFDGKPLNSPNDVVVKSDGSIWFSDPSAPGFDPYEGRVERPELPTNVYRLDPQTGRTTVVAGDLRPNGLCFSPDERKMYLADNGVTPRVIRAYDVVDDGAKLANPRVAVTCDAGTIADGFRCDVDGNLWVGAGPGDDLDGVKIYNPDGKPIGRIALPERCANLTFGGVYRNRLFMAASHSLYSLYVNTQGVAGR
;
A
#
# COMPACT_ATOMS: atom_id res chain seq x y z
N MET A 1 59.55 -43.08 50.87
CA MET A 1 58.59 -43.82 50.05
C MET A 1 58.05 -42.86 49.01
N GLN A 2 58.38 -43.06 47.74
CA GLN A 2 58.19 -42.13 46.65
C GLN A 2 56.74 -42.10 46.19
N ILE A 3 56.21 -40.88 45.92
CA ILE A 3 54.91 -40.65 45.25
C ILE A 3 55.20 -40.01 43.89
N THR A 4 54.91 -40.72 42.82
CA THR A 4 55.05 -40.30 41.45
C THR A 4 53.88 -39.43 41.02
N ARG A 5 54.16 -38.26 40.41
CA ARG A 5 53.21 -37.38 39.76
C ARG A 5 52.86 -37.87 38.34
N ARG A 6 51.60 -38.07 38.01
CA ARG A 6 51.12 -38.24 36.64
C ARG A 6 50.52 -36.95 36.20
N HIS A 7 51.03 -36.36 35.12
CA HIS A 7 50.50 -35.25 34.42
C HIS A 7 49.29 -35.69 33.60
N LEU A 8 48.12 -35.03 33.83
CA LEU A 8 46.98 -35.05 32.90
C LEU A 8 47.08 -33.79 32.05
N LEU A 9 47.38 -33.93 30.79
CA LEU A 9 47.19 -32.88 29.77
C LEU A 9 45.72 -32.86 29.36
N GLY A 10 44.99 -31.85 29.82
CA GLY A 10 43.66 -31.56 29.36
C GLY A 10 43.74 -30.63 28.15
N THR A 11 43.41 -31.10 26.96
CA THR A 11 43.22 -30.27 25.76
C THR A 11 41.89 -29.53 25.86
N GLY A 12 41.97 -28.26 26.25
CA GLY A 12 40.83 -27.38 26.19
C GLY A 12 40.57 -26.95 24.75
N ALA A 13 39.49 -27.44 24.17
CA ALA A 13 38.98 -26.91 22.91
C ALA A 13 38.26 -25.59 23.19
N SER A 14 38.90 -24.47 22.84
CA SER A 14 38.28 -23.15 22.86
C SER A 14 37.29 -23.06 21.70
N ALA A 15 36.00 -23.18 21.99
CA ALA A 15 34.96 -22.87 21.03
C ALA A 15 34.94 -21.32 20.86
N LEU A 16 35.41 -20.83 19.72
CA LEU A 16 35.17 -19.44 19.30
C LEU A 16 33.66 -19.30 19.03
N ALA A 17 32.94 -18.72 19.96
CA ALA A 17 31.61 -18.19 19.72
C ALA A 17 31.78 -16.97 18.81
N ILE A 18 31.52 -17.11 17.51
CA ILE A 18 31.33 -15.99 16.60
C ILE A 18 30.03 -15.34 17.01
N ALA A 19 30.10 -14.30 17.86
CA ALA A 19 28.99 -13.44 18.11
C ALA A 19 28.63 -12.73 16.78
N ALA A 20 27.53 -13.11 16.18
CA ALA A 20 26.97 -12.32 15.07
C ALA A 20 26.71 -10.92 15.61
N ALA A 21 27.52 -9.95 15.20
CA ALA A 21 27.25 -8.54 15.50
C ALA A 21 25.83 -8.23 14.96
N PRO A 22 25.00 -7.51 15.74
CA PRO A 22 23.72 -7.05 15.21
C PRO A 22 24.04 -6.25 13.94
N ARG A 23 23.43 -6.65 12.81
CA ARG A 23 23.49 -5.86 11.59
C ARG A 23 22.86 -4.52 11.93
N ALA A 24 23.69 -3.50 12.11
CA ALA A 24 23.19 -2.13 12.11
C ALA A 24 22.46 -1.95 10.79
N PHE A 25 21.18 -1.59 10.83
CA PHE A 25 20.47 -1.20 9.63
C PHE A 25 21.30 -0.09 8.98
N ALA A 26 21.91 -0.41 7.83
CA ALA A 26 22.67 0.58 7.10
C ALA A 26 21.73 1.75 6.82
N ALA A 27 22.16 2.97 7.14
CA ALA A 27 21.37 4.15 6.80
C ALA A 27 21.10 4.11 5.30
N TRP A 28 19.82 4.24 4.90
CA TRP A 28 19.47 4.22 3.49
C TRP A 28 20.18 5.38 2.78
N GLU A 29 20.85 5.06 1.69
CA GLU A 29 21.49 6.05 0.80
C GLU A 29 20.95 5.85 -0.60
N ALA A 30 20.71 6.99 -1.30
CA ALA A 30 20.32 6.96 -2.70
C ALA A 30 21.45 6.32 -3.53
N SER A 31 21.08 5.51 -4.52
CA SER A 31 22.06 4.95 -5.44
C SER A 31 22.77 6.06 -6.22
N THR A 32 24.08 6.01 -6.25
CA THR A 32 24.94 6.85 -7.10
C THR A 32 25.21 6.19 -8.46
N ARG A 33 24.71 4.96 -8.68
CA ARG A 33 24.92 4.16 -9.89
C ARG A 33 23.67 4.16 -10.75
N TYR A 34 23.86 4.27 -12.04
CA TYR A 34 22.80 4.13 -13.05
C TYR A 34 23.09 2.93 -13.96
N PRO A 35 22.10 2.11 -14.31
CA PRO A 35 20.75 2.14 -13.71
C PRO A 35 20.78 1.75 -12.22
N ASP A 36 19.83 2.26 -11.46
CA ASP A 36 19.70 1.94 -10.03
C ASP A 36 19.48 0.42 -9.83
N PRO A 37 20.35 -0.27 -9.04
CA PRO A 37 20.22 -1.70 -8.80
C PRO A 37 18.95 -2.08 -8.01
N ALA A 38 18.32 -1.14 -7.31
CA ALA A 38 17.03 -1.35 -6.67
C ALA A 38 15.91 -1.63 -7.70
N VAL A 39 16.06 -1.16 -8.95
CA VAL A 39 15.09 -1.37 -10.04
C VAL A 39 15.47 -2.62 -10.84
N GLN A 40 14.88 -3.74 -10.48
CA GLN A 40 15.22 -5.07 -10.98
C GLN A 40 14.30 -5.46 -12.15
N ILE A 41 14.90 -5.94 -13.24
CA ILE A 41 14.20 -6.51 -14.39
C ILE A 41 14.07 -8.02 -14.14
N LEU A 42 12.85 -8.50 -13.91
CA LEU A 42 12.55 -9.93 -13.74
C LEU A 42 12.20 -10.59 -15.08
N ASP A 43 11.65 -9.80 -16.01
CA ASP A 43 11.35 -10.20 -17.37
C ASP A 43 11.78 -9.08 -18.34
N PRO A 44 12.33 -9.36 -19.53
CA PRO A 44 12.77 -8.35 -20.49
C PRO A 44 11.70 -7.32 -20.87
N SER A 45 10.42 -7.66 -20.81
CA SER A 45 9.32 -6.73 -21.07
C SER A 45 9.26 -5.54 -20.11
N PHE A 46 9.83 -5.66 -18.91
CA PHE A 46 9.90 -4.56 -17.96
C PHE A 46 10.92 -3.47 -18.33
N ALA A 47 11.93 -3.80 -19.17
CA ALA A 47 13.00 -2.85 -19.50
C ALA A 47 12.48 -1.51 -20.03
N ARG A 48 11.36 -1.51 -20.76
CA ARG A 48 10.74 -0.30 -21.32
C ARG A 48 10.16 0.65 -20.26
N TYR A 49 9.85 0.14 -19.05
CA TYR A 49 9.28 0.92 -17.94
C TYR A 49 10.32 1.56 -17.05
N ARG A 50 11.58 1.13 -17.16
CA ARG A 50 12.68 1.67 -16.37
C ARG A 50 13.26 2.92 -17.05
N VAL A 51 13.33 4.03 -16.32
CA VAL A 51 14.13 5.20 -16.68
C VAL A 51 15.56 4.95 -16.20
N VAL A 52 16.52 4.86 -17.14
CA VAL A 52 17.90 4.45 -16.84
C VAL A 52 18.59 5.43 -15.88
N GLN A 53 18.29 6.71 -15.98
CA GLN A 53 18.91 7.79 -15.18
C GLN A 53 18.11 8.13 -13.91
N ALA A 54 17.05 7.36 -13.59
CA ALA A 54 16.30 7.55 -12.36
C ALA A 54 16.76 6.58 -11.28
N SER A 55 16.84 7.06 -10.05
CA SER A 55 17.07 6.26 -8.86
C SER A 55 15.91 6.41 -7.88
N VAL A 56 15.78 5.44 -6.96
CA VAL A 56 14.87 5.56 -5.85
C VAL A 56 15.30 6.71 -4.95
N GLU A 57 14.38 7.62 -4.67
CA GLU A 57 14.58 8.77 -3.79
C GLU A 57 13.78 8.56 -2.51
N ARG A 58 14.37 8.80 -1.34
CA ARG A 58 13.64 8.90 -0.08
C ARG A 58 13.27 10.35 0.16
N LEU A 59 11.99 10.67 0.03
CA LEU A 59 11.47 12.04 0.16
C LEU A 59 11.25 12.43 1.62
N TYR A 60 10.92 11.47 2.48
CA TYR A 60 10.67 11.69 3.90
C TYR A 60 10.92 10.42 4.70
N THR A 61 11.30 10.58 5.98
CA THR A 61 11.31 9.53 7.00
C THR A 61 10.84 10.12 8.33
N GLY A 62 10.22 9.30 9.20
CA GLY A 62 9.69 9.74 10.50
C GLY A 62 8.20 9.49 10.68
N THR A 63 7.60 8.67 9.82
CA THR A 63 6.30 8.04 10.05
C THR A 63 6.47 6.77 10.90
N ARG A 64 5.36 6.21 11.38
CA ARG A 64 5.34 4.89 12.03
C ARG A 64 4.78 3.81 11.14
N TRP A 65 3.81 4.16 10.31
CA TRP A 65 3.24 3.31 9.27
C TRP A 65 2.61 4.21 8.21
N SER A 66 3.30 4.33 7.07
CA SER A 66 2.86 5.15 5.94
C SER A 66 1.89 4.38 5.07
N GLU A 67 0.72 4.98 4.80
CA GLU A 67 -0.37 4.37 4.04
C GLU A 67 -1.08 5.35 3.12
N GLY A 68 -1.88 4.81 2.21
CA GLY A 68 -2.87 5.50 1.40
C GLY A 68 -2.38 6.74 0.66
N PRO A 69 -1.28 6.70 -0.08
CA PRO A 69 -0.81 7.89 -0.79
C PRO A 69 -1.75 8.28 -1.92
N VAL A 70 -2.04 9.59 -2.03
CA VAL A 70 -2.85 10.17 -3.09
C VAL A 70 -2.23 11.44 -3.64
N TRP A 71 -2.23 11.59 -4.98
CA TRP A 71 -1.67 12.75 -5.66
C TRP A 71 -2.73 13.80 -5.98
N PHE A 72 -2.47 15.06 -5.61
CA PHE A 72 -3.25 16.23 -5.98
C PHE A 72 -2.48 17.05 -7.02
N GLY A 73 -2.80 16.82 -8.30
CA GLY A 73 -2.08 17.46 -9.41
C GLY A 73 -2.23 18.98 -9.45
N ASP A 74 -3.40 19.48 -9.10
CA ASP A 74 -3.72 20.91 -9.09
C ASP A 74 -2.86 21.66 -8.04
N ALA A 75 -2.66 21.03 -6.88
CA ALA A 75 -1.86 21.56 -5.79
C ALA A 75 -0.39 21.10 -5.83
N ARG A 76 -0.03 20.24 -6.81
CA ARG A 76 1.30 19.62 -6.94
C ARG A 76 1.80 19.05 -5.62
N CYS A 77 0.95 18.28 -4.94
CA CYS A 77 1.32 17.68 -3.67
C CYS A 77 0.82 16.24 -3.55
N LEU A 78 1.55 15.48 -2.75
CA LEU A 78 1.16 14.16 -2.28
C LEU A 78 0.61 14.28 -0.86
N LEU A 79 -0.53 13.64 -0.60
CA LEU A 79 -0.99 13.36 0.76
C LEU A 79 -0.82 11.88 1.05
N TRP A 80 -0.49 11.52 2.28
CA TRP A 80 -0.45 10.12 2.75
C TRP A 80 -0.74 10.04 4.24
N SER A 81 -1.22 8.92 4.70
CA SER A 81 -1.52 8.66 6.10
C SER A 81 -0.28 8.19 6.86
N ASP A 82 -0.10 8.68 8.07
CA ASP A 82 0.77 8.12 9.10
C ASP A 82 -0.15 7.59 10.19
N VAL A 83 -0.58 6.33 10.02
CA VAL A 83 -1.74 5.74 10.70
C VAL A 83 -1.57 5.77 12.23
N PRO A 84 -0.48 5.23 12.83
CA PRO A 84 -0.34 5.20 14.28
C PRO A 84 -0.13 6.59 14.92
N ASN A 85 0.46 7.52 14.18
CA ASN A 85 0.64 8.90 14.64
C ASN A 85 -0.64 9.74 14.45
N ASN A 86 -1.71 9.14 13.95
CA ASN A 86 -3.02 9.78 13.81
C ASN A 86 -2.96 11.08 13.03
N ARG A 87 -2.27 11.07 11.88
CA ARG A 87 -2.09 12.26 11.04
C ARG A 87 -2.05 11.93 9.55
N ILE A 88 -2.45 12.90 8.72
CA ILE A 88 -2.22 12.93 7.28
C ILE A 88 -1.05 13.86 7.03
N MET A 89 -0.07 13.39 6.27
CA MET A 89 1.11 14.12 5.87
C MET A 89 0.93 14.71 4.47
N ARG A 90 1.66 15.79 4.17
CA ARG A 90 1.74 16.41 2.86
C ARG A 90 3.19 16.58 2.43
N TRP A 91 3.52 16.11 1.25
CA TRP A 91 4.76 16.46 0.56
C TRP A 91 4.46 17.39 -0.61
N ASP A 92 5.17 18.50 -0.70
CA ASP A 92 5.01 19.53 -1.73
C ASP A 92 6.07 19.35 -2.81
N GLU A 93 5.65 19.12 -4.06
CA GLU A 93 6.58 18.83 -5.18
C GLU A 93 7.45 20.03 -5.52
N ILE A 94 6.97 21.26 -5.36
CA ILE A 94 7.68 22.47 -5.77
C ILE A 94 8.81 22.77 -4.79
N THR A 95 8.55 22.62 -3.51
CA THR A 95 9.50 22.98 -2.45
C THR A 95 10.28 21.80 -1.89
N GLY A 96 9.84 20.55 -2.17
CA GLY A 96 10.37 19.32 -1.58
C GLY A 96 10.09 19.17 -0.09
N ARG A 97 9.28 20.05 0.51
CA ARG A 97 9.02 20.06 1.96
C ARG A 97 7.88 19.13 2.34
N THR A 98 8.04 18.52 3.51
CA THR A 98 7.00 17.73 4.15
C THR A 98 6.42 18.50 5.34
N SER A 99 5.09 18.40 5.52
CA SER A 99 4.34 19.00 6.62
C SER A 99 3.18 18.09 7.04
N VAL A 100 2.60 18.35 8.20
CA VAL A 100 1.32 17.75 8.59
C VAL A 100 0.20 18.48 7.86
N TYR A 101 -0.65 17.74 7.15
CA TYR A 101 -1.85 18.26 6.49
C TYR A 101 -3.04 18.32 7.44
N ARG A 102 -3.28 17.21 8.19
CA ARG A 102 -4.38 17.10 9.17
C ARG A 102 -3.97 16.24 10.37
N GLN A 103 -4.27 16.74 11.56
CA GLN A 103 -4.11 16.01 12.83
C GLN A 103 -5.11 16.55 13.87
N PRO A 104 -5.95 15.70 14.52
CA PRO A 104 -6.02 14.25 14.34
C PRO A 104 -6.64 13.86 12.99
N SER A 105 -6.31 12.66 12.48
CA SER A 105 -6.86 12.10 11.24
C SER A 105 -7.83 10.95 11.48
N SER A 106 -8.15 10.62 12.73
CA SER A 106 -8.91 9.43 13.13
C SER A 106 -8.26 8.13 12.69
N ASN A 107 -6.92 8.08 12.75
CA ASN A 107 -6.09 6.98 12.27
C ASN A 107 -6.47 6.62 10.81
N SER A 108 -6.41 7.64 9.96
CA SER A 108 -6.69 7.47 8.52
C SER A 108 -5.75 6.43 7.90
N ASN A 109 -6.25 5.64 6.96
CA ASN A 109 -5.49 4.68 6.17
C ASN A 109 -5.55 5.07 4.69
N GLY A 110 -6.39 4.43 3.87
CA GLY A 110 -6.52 4.72 2.46
C GLY A 110 -7.04 6.13 2.17
N LEU A 111 -6.42 6.80 1.21
CA LEU A 111 -6.84 8.10 0.72
C LEU A 111 -7.10 8.03 -0.79
N ALA A 112 -8.12 8.76 -1.23
CA ALA A 112 -8.40 8.95 -2.66
C ALA A 112 -8.81 10.40 -2.94
N ARG A 113 -8.75 10.77 -4.21
CA ARG A 113 -9.27 12.06 -4.69
C ARG A 113 -10.57 11.81 -5.45
N ASP A 114 -11.64 12.51 -5.09
CA ASP A 114 -12.88 12.44 -5.85
C ASP A 114 -12.80 13.22 -7.18
N ARG A 115 -13.83 13.11 -7.99
CA ARG A 115 -13.88 13.74 -9.32
C ARG A 115 -13.92 15.27 -9.27
N GLN A 116 -14.29 15.82 -8.13
CA GLN A 116 -14.30 17.26 -7.87
C GLN A 116 -12.99 17.74 -7.24
N GLY A 117 -12.05 16.85 -6.95
CA GLY A 117 -10.76 17.22 -6.38
C GLY A 117 -10.73 17.25 -4.85
N ARG A 118 -11.73 16.67 -4.17
CA ARG A 118 -11.80 16.60 -2.71
C ARG A 118 -11.16 15.32 -2.19
N LEU A 119 -10.67 15.37 -0.95
CA LEU A 119 -10.05 14.23 -0.31
C LEU A 119 -11.11 13.27 0.26
N ILE A 120 -11.05 12.01 -0.15
CA ILE A 120 -11.76 10.89 0.48
C ILE A 120 -10.80 10.19 1.43
N THR A 121 -11.27 9.81 2.62
CA THR A 121 -10.44 9.22 3.68
C THR A 121 -11.15 8.02 4.29
N CYS A 122 -10.47 6.87 4.36
CA CYS A 122 -10.84 5.76 5.21
C CYS A 122 -10.28 6.00 6.62
N GLU A 123 -11.12 5.96 7.64
CA GLU A 123 -10.75 6.25 9.03
C GLU A 123 -10.94 4.99 9.89
N HIS A 124 -9.84 4.46 10.46
CA HIS A 124 -9.88 3.26 11.29
C HIS A 124 -10.58 3.50 12.62
N ASN A 125 -10.16 4.54 13.37
CA ASN A 125 -10.64 4.78 14.71
C ASN A 125 -12.13 5.13 14.77
N THR A 126 -12.62 5.89 13.82
CA THR A 126 -14.03 6.28 13.73
C THR A 126 -14.88 5.38 12.84
N ARG A 127 -14.26 4.32 12.25
CA ARG A 127 -14.96 3.27 11.47
C ARG A 127 -15.85 3.86 10.37
N ARG A 128 -15.30 4.77 9.55
CA ARG A 128 -16.08 5.51 8.55
C ARG A 128 -15.26 5.89 7.33
N VAL A 129 -15.96 6.22 6.25
CA VAL A 129 -15.39 6.89 5.09
C VAL A 129 -15.87 8.33 5.07
N THR A 130 -14.95 9.27 4.92
CA THR A 130 -15.24 10.70 4.98
C THR A 130 -14.77 11.41 3.73
N ARG A 131 -15.28 12.63 3.54
CA ARG A 131 -14.84 13.56 2.49
C ARG A 131 -14.50 14.91 3.12
N THR A 132 -13.32 15.42 2.79
CA THR A 132 -12.93 16.78 3.15
C THR A 132 -13.42 17.74 2.07
N GLU A 133 -14.31 18.66 2.43
CA GLU A 133 -14.87 19.66 1.54
C GLU A 133 -13.87 20.81 1.27
N TYR A 134 -14.16 21.69 0.32
CA TYR A 134 -13.25 22.79 -0.04
C TYR A 134 -13.01 23.81 1.08
N ASP A 135 -13.96 23.94 1.99
CA ASP A 135 -13.84 24.81 3.18
C ASP A 135 -13.11 24.12 4.35
N GLY A 136 -12.66 22.89 4.16
CA GLY A 136 -11.99 22.07 5.18
C GLY A 136 -12.95 21.27 6.07
N THR A 137 -14.25 21.42 5.92
CA THR A 137 -15.25 20.60 6.65
C THR A 137 -15.09 19.12 6.29
N VAL A 138 -15.24 18.24 7.30
CA VAL A 138 -15.20 16.78 7.10
C VAL A 138 -16.64 16.24 7.11
N THR A 139 -17.10 15.80 5.95
CA THR A 139 -18.42 15.17 5.76
C THR A 139 -18.30 13.67 5.90
N VAL A 140 -19.11 13.06 6.76
CA VAL A 140 -19.22 11.59 6.85
C VAL A 140 -20.04 11.10 5.66
N LEU A 141 -19.45 10.25 4.83
CA LEU A 141 -20.12 9.64 3.68
C LEU A 141 -20.83 8.35 4.07
N ILE A 142 -20.18 7.54 4.94
CA ILE A 142 -20.74 6.32 5.50
C ILE A 142 -19.99 5.94 6.77
N ASP A 143 -20.74 5.50 7.80
CA ASP A 143 -20.22 4.96 9.05
C ASP A 143 -20.90 3.63 9.45
N LYS A 144 -22.01 3.27 8.77
CA LYS A 144 -22.81 2.08 9.06
C LYS A 144 -23.31 1.41 7.78
N PHE A 145 -23.45 0.08 7.87
CA PHE A 145 -24.13 -0.71 6.86
C PHE A 145 -25.11 -1.68 7.57
N ASP A 146 -26.36 -1.74 7.09
CA ASP A 146 -27.45 -2.51 7.73
C ASP A 146 -27.61 -2.23 9.24
N GLY A 147 -27.46 -0.95 9.63
CA GLY A 147 -27.58 -0.50 11.00
C GLY A 147 -26.39 -0.79 11.91
N LYS A 148 -25.37 -1.51 11.43
CA LYS A 148 -24.14 -1.85 12.16
C LYS A 148 -23.00 -0.96 11.74
N PRO A 149 -22.09 -0.55 12.66
CA PRO A 149 -20.88 0.18 12.31
C PRO A 149 -20.02 -0.60 11.31
N LEU A 150 -19.36 0.12 10.39
CA LEU A 150 -18.31 -0.47 9.54
C LEU A 150 -17.22 -1.10 10.40
N ASN A 151 -16.43 -2.01 9.83
CA ASN A 151 -15.36 -2.65 10.58
C ASN A 151 -14.16 -1.71 10.77
N SER A 152 -13.44 -1.44 9.69
CA SER A 152 -12.27 -0.56 9.66
C SER A 152 -11.90 -0.29 8.21
N PRO A 153 -12.59 0.65 7.53
CA PRO A 153 -12.31 0.97 6.14
C PRO A 153 -10.82 1.14 5.91
N ASN A 154 -10.27 0.42 4.92
CA ASN A 154 -8.83 0.32 4.74
C ASN A 154 -8.35 1.06 3.49
N ASP A 155 -8.53 0.54 2.27
CA ASP A 155 -8.15 1.23 1.03
C ASP A 155 -9.38 1.68 0.24
N VAL A 156 -9.22 2.68 -0.63
CA VAL A 156 -10.31 3.34 -1.33
C VAL A 156 -9.91 3.79 -2.73
N VAL A 157 -10.82 3.65 -3.68
CA VAL A 157 -10.69 4.19 -5.04
C VAL A 157 -11.99 4.85 -5.48
N VAL A 158 -11.88 5.82 -6.38
CA VAL A 158 -13.03 6.52 -6.96
C VAL A 158 -13.12 6.21 -8.45
N LYS A 159 -14.24 5.59 -8.86
CA LYS A 159 -14.50 5.24 -10.25
C LYS A 159 -14.83 6.48 -11.10
N SER A 160 -14.76 6.38 -12.43
CA SER A 160 -15.06 7.49 -13.35
C SER A 160 -16.48 8.06 -13.23
N ASP A 161 -17.44 7.24 -12.81
CA ASP A 161 -18.84 7.65 -12.52
C ASP A 161 -19.01 8.39 -11.19
N GLY A 162 -17.91 8.55 -10.41
CA GLY A 162 -17.90 9.19 -9.09
C GLY A 162 -18.22 8.25 -7.94
N SER A 163 -18.58 6.99 -8.19
CA SER A 163 -18.79 6.01 -7.12
C SER A 163 -17.49 5.73 -6.37
N ILE A 164 -17.62 5.54 -5.05
CA ILE A 164 -16.52 5.32 -4.12
C ILE A 164 -16.52 3.84 -3.74
N TRP A 165 -15.39 3.18 -3.93
CA TRP A 165 -15.21 1.77 -3.65
C TRP A 165 -14.17 1.60 -2.58
N PHE A 166 -14.48 0.87 -1.50
CA PHE A 166 -13.56 0.72 -0.38
C PHE A 166 -13.60 -0.69 0.21
N SER A 167 -12.48 -1.12 0.72
CA SER A 167 -12.35 -2.37 1.48
C SER A 167 -12.59 -2.11 2.97
N ASP A 168 -13.29 -3.05 3.62
CA ASP A 168 -13.61 -2.99 5.05
C ASP A 168 -13.27 -4.33 5.73
N PRO A 169 -11.97 -4.60 5.95
CA PRO A 169 -11.53 -5.85 6.52
C PRO A 169 -11.96 -5.99 7.99
N SER A 170 -12.47 -7.17 8.35
CA SER A 170 -12.71 -7.57 9.73
C SER A 170 -11.56 -8.44 10.21
N ALA A 171 -10.35 -7.91 10.31
CA ALA A 171 -9.24 -8.71 10.81
C ALA A 171 -9.29 -8.85 12.33
N PRO A 172 -9.27 -10.08 12.89
CA PRO A 172 -8.95 -10.27 14.29
C PRO A 172 -7.52 -9.74 14.51
N GLY A 173 -7.33 -8.85 15.48
CA GLY A 173 -6.01 -8.30 15.80
C GLY A 173 -5.66 -6.96 15.17
N PHE A 174 -6.64 -6.17 14.73
CA PHE A 174 -6.43 -4.73 14.67
C PHE A 174 -6.12 -4.26 16.07
N ASP A 175 -4.91 -3.88 16.22
CA ASP A 175 -4.33 -3.54 17.49
C ASP A 175 -4.60 -2.05 17.77
N PRO A 176 -4.60 -1.63 19.04
CA PRO A 176 -4.68 -0.23 19.43
C PRO A 176 -3.65 0.68 18.76
N TYR A 177 -2.59 0.10 18.21
CA TYR A 177 -1.54 0.80 17.48
C TYR A 177 -2.07 1.54 16.23
N GLU A 178 -3.06 0.98 15.56
CA GLU A 178 -3.73 1.60 14.41
C GLU A 178 -5.06 2.28 14.79
N GLY A 179 -5.32 2.48 16.08
CA GLY A 179 -6.46 3.23 16.60
C GLY A 179 -7.72 2.44 16.83
N ARG A 180 -7.78 1.16 16.44
CA ARG A 180 -8.99 0.35 16.56
C ARG A 180 -8.93 -0.65 17.71
N VAL A 181 -9.98 -0.65 18.56
CA VAL A 181 -10.11 -1.55 19.71
C VAL A 181 -11.42 -2.34 19.74
N GLU A 182 -12.34 -2.09 18.82
CA GLU A 182 -13.68 -2.67 18.85
C GLU A 182 -13.80 -3.92 17.99
N ARG A 183 -14.65 -4.86 18.42
CA ARG A 183 -14.90 -6.09 17.66
C ARG A 183 -15.71 -5.77 16.40
N PRO A 184 -15.39 -6.40 15.25
CA PRO A 184 -16.20 -6.33 14.05
C PRO A 184 -17.61 -6.87 14.28
N GLU A 185 -18.61 -6.18 13.74
CA GLU A 185 -20.02 -6.58 13.76
C GLU A 185 -20.53 -7.00 12.39
N LEU A 186 -19.80 -6.59 11.33
CA LEU A 186 -20.07 -6.93 9.94
C LEU A 186 -19.09 -8.00 9.45
N PRO A 187 -19.47 -8.84 8.48
CA PRO A 187 -18.52 -9.64 7.72
C PRO A 187 -17.52 -8.74 7.00
N THR A 188 -16.41 -9.35 6.60
CA THR A 188 -15.43 -8.68 5.76
C THR A 188 -15.99 -8.45 4.37
N ASN A 189 -16.05 -7.21 3.94
CA ASN A 189 -16.65 -6.83 2.68
C ASN A 189 -15.82 -5.80 1.91
N VAL A 190 -16.11 -5.70 0.62
CA VAL A 190 -15.80 -4.55 -0.23
C VAL A 190 -17.14 -3.89 -0.59
N TYR A 191 -17.20 -2.60 -0.42
CA TYR A 191 -18.40 -1.81 -0.64
C TYR A 191 -18.25 -0.87 -1.83
N ARG A 192 -19.38 -0.60 -2.50
CA ARG A 192 -19.59 0.49 -3.44
C ARG A 192 -20.59 1.48 -2.83
N LEU A 193 -20.15 2.71 -2.69
CA LEU A 193 -20.97 3.85 -2.25
C LEU A 193 -21.24 4.77 -3.44
N ASP A 194 -22.50 5.08 -3.67
CA ASP A 194 -22.92 6.16 -4.56
C ASP A 194 -23.02 7.46 -3.73
N PRO A 195 -22.12 8.43 -3.93
CA PRO A 195 -22.09 9.64 -3.10
C PRO A 195 -23.20 10.63 -3.40
N GLN A 196 -23.97 10.44 -4.47
CA GLN A 196 -25.11 11.29 -4.81
C GLN A 196 -26.38 10.85 -4.06
N THR A 197 -26.60 9.54 -3.97
CA THR A 197 -27.79 8.95 -3.35
C THR A 197 -27.54 8.45 -1.93
N GLY A 198 -26.28 8.28 -1.51
CA GLY A 198 -25.87 7.63 -0.27
C GLY A 198 -26.07 6.11 -0.30
N ARG A 199 -26.51 5.53 -1.41
CA ARG A 199 -26.73 4.08 -1.53
C ARG A 199 -25.41 3.33 -1.47
N THR A 200 -25.32 2.41 -0.51
CA THR A 200 -24.18 1.51 -0.38
C THR A 200 -24.59 0.09 -0.67
N THR A 201 -23.72 -0.66 -1.36
CA THR A 201 -23.93 -2.08 -1.67
C THR A 201 -22.66 -2.86 -1.42
N VAL A 202 -22.78 -4.11 -0.94
CA VAL A 202 -21.67 -5.06 -0.93
C VAL A 202 -21.42 -5.52 -2.37
N VAL A 203 -20.18 -5.44 -2.83
CA VAL A 203 -19.77 -5.85 -4.17
C VAL A 203 -18.87 -7.08 -4.17
N ALA A 204 -18.18 -7.36 -3.05
CA ALA A 204 -17.47 -8.60 -2.80
C ALA A 204 -17.45 -8.90 -1.30
N GLY A 205 -17.50 -10.19 -0.95
CA GLY A 205 -17.40 -10.71 0.42
C GLY A 205 -16.65 -12.03 0.43
N ASP A 206 -16.62 -12.70 1.58
CA ASP A 206 -15.93 -13.98 1.79
C ASP A 206 -14.44 -13.96 1.40
N LEU A 207 -13.78 -12.82 1.63
CA LEU A 207 -12.35 -12.63 1.41
C LEU A 207 -11.79 -11.74 2.53
N ARG A 208 -10.48 -11.67 2.66
CA ARG A 208 -9.81 -10.72 3.53
C ARG A 208 -9.19 -9.59 2.69
N PRO A 209 -9.99 -8.57 2.32
CA PRO A 209 -9.55 -7.56 1.38
C PRO A 209 -8.52 -6.63 2.02
N ASN A 210 -7.63 -6.11 1.16
CA ASN A 210 -6.73 -5.02 1.48
C ASN A 210 -6.82 -4.00 0.33
N GLY A 211 -5.76 -3.79 -0.45
CA GLY A 211 -5.76 -2.89 -1.57
C GLY A 211 -6.75 -3.26 -2.68
N LEU A 212 -7.18 -2.24 -3.41
CA LEU A 212 -8.06 -2.40 -4.57
C LEU A 212 -7.72 -1.38 -5.66
N CYS A 213 -7.87 -1.78 -6.93
CA CYS A 213 -7.81 -0.84 -8.05
C CYS A 213 -8.59 -1.34 -9.26
N PHE A 214 -9.04 -0.40 -10.10
CA PHE A 214 -9.62 -0.72 -11.41
C PHE A 214 -8.53 -0.92 -12.46
N SER A 215 -8.84 -1.74 -13.49
CA SER A 215 -8.10 -1.72 -14.75
C SER A 215 -8.22 -0.35 -15.44
N PRO A 216 -7.32 -0.02 -16.41
CA PRO A 216 -7.37 1.27 -17.08
C PRO A 216 -8.71 1.61 -17.76
N ASP A 217 -9.41 0.59 -18.27
CA ASP A 217 -10.72 0.69 -18.91
C ASP A 217 -11.90 0.57 -17.93
N GLU A 218 -11.63 0.37 -16.64
CA GLU A 218 -12.62 0.13 -15.56
C GLU A 218 -13.54 -1.10 -15.76
N ARG A 219 -13.17 -1.99 -16.68
CA ARG A 219 -13.93 -3.23 -16.89
C ARG A 219 -13.58 -4.33 -15.91
N LYS A 220 -12.45 -4.18 -15.18
CA LYS A 220 -12.02 -5.10 -14.14
C LYS A 220 -11.78 -4.35 -12.83
N MET A 221 -12.08 -5.01 -11.73
CA MET A 221 -11.65 -4.64 -10.38
C MET A 221 -10.66 -5.69 -9.90
N TYR A 222 -9.53 -5.24 -9.40
CA TYR A 222 -8.55 -6.07 -8.71
C TYR A 222 -8.65 -5.86 -7.20
N LEU A 223 -8.66 -6.96 -6.43
CA LEU A 223 -8.75 -6.97 -4.97
C LEU A 223 -7.65 -7.86 -4.41
N ALA A 224 -6.83 -7.34 -3.49
CA ALA A 224 -5.94 -8.18 -2.68
C ALA A 224 -6.78 -9.03 -1.74
N ASP A 225 -6.57 -10.36 -1.76
CA ASP A 225 -7.17 -11.31 -0.83
C ASP A 225 -6.08 -11.94 0.04
N ASN A 226 -5.96 -11.43 1.26
CA ASN A 226 -5.00 -11.91 2.26
C ASN A 226 -5.58 -13.04 3.15
N GLY A 227 -6.77 -13.55 2.84
CA GLY A 227 -7.44 -14.64 3.56
C GLY A 227 -7.03 -16.04 3.13
N VAL A 228 -6.28 -16.18 2.05
CA VAL A 228 -5.86 -17.47 1.49
C VAL A 228 -4.35 -17.64 1.52
N THR A 229 -3.89 -18.88 1.36
CA THR A 229 -2.45 -19.21 1.30
C THR A 229 -2.18 -20.07 0.06
N PRO A 230 -1.29 -19.69 -0.88
CA PRO A 230 -0.63 -18.39 -0.93
C PRO A 230 -1.64 -17.24 -1.09
N ARG A 231 -1.26 -16.01 -0.67
CA ARG A 231 -2.09 -14.82 -0.87
C ARG A 231 -2.21 -14.50 -2.35
N VAL A 232 -3.33 -13.89 -2.74
CA VAL A 232 -3.62 -13.64 -4.14
C VAL A 232 -4.15 -12.23 -4.36
N ILE A 233 -4.05 -11.76 -5.60
CA ILE A 233 -4.88 -10.67 -6.10
C ILE A 233 -5.95 -11.30 -7.00
N ARG A 234 -7.22 -11.05 -6.68
CA ARG A 234 -8.36 -11.49 -7.50
C ARG A 234 -8.72 -10.42 -8.51
N ALA A 235 -9.11 -10.85 -9.71
CA ALA A 235 -9.77 -10.00 -10.69
C ALA A 235 -11.25 -10.35 -10.74
N TYR A 236 -12.07 -9.33 -10.86
CA TYR A 236 -13.52 -9.41 -11.09
C TYR A 236 -13.87 -8.62 -12.33
N ASP A 237 -14.88 -9.04 -13.06
CA ASP A 237 -15.49 -8.26 -14.12
C ASP A 237 -16.44 -7.24 -13.50
N VAL A 238 -16.37 -6.00 -13.97
CA VAL A 238 -17.29 -4.93 -13.57
C VAL A 238 -18.48 -4.97 -14.49
N VAL A 239 -19.66 -5.24 -13.95
CA VAL A 239 -20.91 -5.48 -14.69
C VAL A 239 -22.03 -4.54 -14.20
N ASP A 240 -23.22 -4.64 -14.79
CA ASP A 240 -24.41 -3.84 -14.45
C ASP A 240 -24.09 -2.33 -14.46
N ASP A 241 -23.60 -1.82 -15.58
CA ASP A 241 -23.20 -0.43 -15.78
C ASP A 241 -22.23 0.09 -14.71
N GLY A 242 -21.35 -0.79 -14.23
CA GLY A 242 -20.34 -0.44 -13.25
C GLY A 242 -20.82 -0.55 -11.80
N ALA A 243 -21.94 -1.20 -11.53
CA ALA A 243 -22.51 -1.28 -10.18
C ALA A 243 -22.18 -2.56 -9.42
N LYS A 244 -21.73 -3.63 -10.10
CA LYS A 244 -21.49 -4.94 -9.50
C LYS A 244 -20.20 -5.58 -9.99
N LEU A 245 -19.72 -6.55 -9.21
CA LEU A 245 -18.61 -7.43 -9.55
C LEU A 245 -19.11 -8.84 -9.84
N ALA A 246 -18.52 -9.48 -10.86
CA ALA A 246 -18.82 -10.85 -11.27
C ALA A 246 -17.55 -11.62 -11.65
N ASN A 247 -17.66 -12.93 -11.86
CA ASN A 247 -16.62 -13.80 -12.40
C ASN A 247 -15.27 -13.68 -11.66
N PRO A 248 -15.22 -13.93 -10.33
CA PRO A 248 -13.97 -13.86 -9.57
C PRO A 248 -12.96 -14.89 -10.09
N ARG A 249 -11.71 -14.46 -10.27
CA ARG A 249 -10.61 -15.32 -10.68
C ARG A 249 -9.30 -14.84 -10.07
N VAL A 250 -8.34 -15.72 -9.88
CA VAL A 250 -6.99 -15.33 -9.44
C VAL A 250 -6.28 -14.67 -10.61
N ALA A 251 -5.88 -13.42 -10.43
CA ALA A 251 -5.06 -12.67 -11.39
C ALA A 251 -3.57 -12.79 -11.06
N VAL A 252 -3.20 -12.76 -9.76
CA VAL A 252 -1.83 -12.88 -9.29
C VAL A 252 -1.81 -13.83 -8.10
N THR A 253 -0.83 -14.74 -8.09
CA THR A 253 -0.43 -15.49 -6.90
C THR A 253 0.84 -14.86 -6.34
N CYS A 254 0.79 -14.41 -5.08
CA CYS A 254 1.92 -13.77 -4.43
C CYS A 254 3.00 -14.78 -4.05
N ASP A 255 4.23 -14.32 -3.94
CA ASP A 255 5.32 -15.14 -3.42
C ASP A 255 5.04 -15.58 -1.98
N ALA A 256 5.61 -16.70 -1.59
CA ALA A 256 5.47 -17.22 -0.23
C ALA A 256 5.92 -16.18 0.81
N GLY A 257 5.09 -15.94 1.81
CA GLY A 257 5.34 -14.93 2.85
C GLY A 257 4.94 -13.49 2.48
N THR A 258 4.73 -13.18 1.19
CA THR A 258 4.35 -11.84 0.77
C THR A 258 2.89 -11.52 1.13
N ILE A 259 2.68 -10.31 1.61
CA ILE A 259 1.37 -9.67 1.71
C ILE A 259 1.26 -8.69 0.54
N ALA A 260 0.28 -8.87 -0.35
CA ALA A 260 -0.13 -7.82 -1.27
C ALA A 260 -0.93 -6.80 -0.47
N ASP A 261 -0.47 -5.55 -0.48
CA ASP A 261 -1.08 -4.46 0.27
C ASP A 261 -1.78 -3.49 -0.70
N GLY A 262 -1.51 -2.20 -0.65
CA GLY A 262 -2.04 -1.27 -1.64
C GLY A 262 -1.35 -1.39 -3.00
N PHE A 263 -2.08 -1.16 -4.09
CA PHE A 263 -1.55 -1.27 -5.45
C PHE A 263 -2.33 -0.43 -6.46
N ARG A 264 -1.71 -0.13 -7.59
CA ARG A 264 -2.32 0.64 -8.69
C ARG A 264 -1.97 0.04 -10.04
N CYS A 265 -2.85 0.26 -11.03
CA CYS A 265 -2.55 -0.02 -12.43
C CYS A 265 -1.81 1.13 -13.10
N ASP A 266 -0.88 0.82 -14.01
CA ASP A 266 -0.43 1.77 -15.02
C ASP A 266 -1.36 1.74 -16.25
N VAL A 267 -1.10 2.63 -17.21
CA VAL A 267 -1.91 2.75 -18.44
C VAL A 267 -1.86 1.52 -19.35
N ASP A 268 -0.84 0.67 -19.21
CA ASP A 268 -0.70 -0.59 -19.94
C ASP A 268 -1.38 -1.77 -19.20
N GLY A 269 -1.96 -1.53 -18.02
CA GLY A 269 -2.65 -2.52 -17.21
C GLY A 269 -1.74 -3.35 -16.34
N ASN A 270 -0.45 -3.00 -16.19
CA ASN A 270 0.41 -3.67 -15.23
C ASN A 270 -0.01 -3.29 -13.80
N LEU A 271 0.02 -4.26 -12.89
CA LEU A 271 -0.21 -4.06 -11.47
C LEU A 271 1.11 -3.75 -10.78
N TRP A 272 1.21 -2.58 -10.18
CA TRP A 272 2.32 -2.16 -9.32
C TRP A 272 1.85 -2.37 -7.89
N VAL A 273 2.45 -3.33 -7.18
CA VAL A 273 1.93 -3.88 -5.92
C VAL A 273 2.90 -3.61 -4.80
N GLY A 274 2.45 -2.91 -3.77
CA GLY A 274 3.17 -2.78 -2.51
C GLY A 274 3.25 -4.14 -1.82
N ALA A 275 4.42 -4.54 -1.39
CA ALA A 275 4.73 -5.89 -0.94
C ALA A 275 5.70 -5.91 0.24
N GLY A 276 5.68 -7.02 0.96
CA GLY A 276 6.50 -7.36 2.12
C GLY A 276 5.71 -8.26 3.08
N PRO A 277 6.21 -8.55 4.31
CA PRO A 277 7.54 -8.18 4.80
C PRO A 277 8.62 -9.20 4.45
N GLY A 278 9.86 -8.75 4.40
CA GLY A 278 11.06 -9.59 4.28
C GLY A 278 12.14 -8.96 3.41
N ASP A 279 13.41 -9.25 3.69
CA ASP A 279 14.57 -8.64 3.03
C ASP A 279 14.50 -8.73 1.49
N ASP A 280 13.99 -9.86 0.97
CA ASP A 280 13.85 -10.09 -0.48
C ASP A 280 12.42 -9.83 -0.99
N LEU A 281 11.51 -9.39 -0.14
CA LEU A 281 10.09 -9.18 -0.47
C LEU A 281 9.70 -7.70 -0.39
N ASP A 282 10.42 -6.91 0.42
CA ASP A 282 10.08 -5.52 0.67
C ASP A 282 10.24 -4.65 -0.58
N GLY A 283 9.25 -3.78 -0.80
CA GLY A 283 9.22 -2.85 -1.91
C GLY A 283 7.99 -2.97 -2.80
N VAL A 284 8.18 -2.86 -4.10
CA VAL A 284 7.10 -2.93 -5.10
C VAL A 284 7.38 -4.05 -6.08
N LYS A 285 6.40 -4.92 -6.32
CA LYS A 285 6.45 -5.95 -7.34
C LYS A 285 5.51 -5.61 -8.48
N ILE A 286 5.98 -5.75 -9.71
CA ILE A 286 5.22 -5.37 -10.89
C ILE A 286 4.84 -6.63 -11.66
N TYR A 287 3.52 -6.76 -11.94
CA TYR A 287 2.95 -7.86 -12.69
C TYR A 287 2.31 -7.33 -13.98
N ASN A 288 2.49 -8.06 -15.08
CA ASN A 288 1.80 -7.74 -16.30
C ASN A 288 0.29 -8.11 -16.22
N PRO A 289 -0.54 -7.76 -17.22
CA PRO A 289 -1.97 -8.08 -17.22
C PRO A 289 -2.31 -9.58 -17.13
N ASP A 290 -1.36 -10.46 -17.45
CA ASP A 290 -1.50 -11.93 -17.34
C ASP A 290 -1.09 -12.45 -15.95
N GLY A 291 -0.71 -11.57 -15.03
CA GLY A 291 -0.29 -11.93 -13.67
C GLY A 291 1.15 -12.43 -13.55
N LYS A 292 1.94 -12.32 -14.63
CA LYS A 292 3.37 -12.67 -14.61
C LYS A 292 4.19 -11.58 -13.95
N PRO A 293 5.09 -11.88 -12.99
CA PRO A 293 6.00 -10.89 -12.44
C PRO A 293 7.01 -10.46 -13.51
N ILE A 294 7.11 -9.13 -13.73
CA ILE A 294 8.00 -8.57 -14.76
C ILE A 294 9.08 -7.68 -14.19
N GLY A 295 8.85 -7.05 -13.04
CA GLY A 295 9.82 -6.15 -12.41
C GLY A 295 9.67 -6.10 -10.90
N ARG A 296 10.69 -5.53 -10.24
CA ARG A 296 10.67 -5.25 -8.81
C ARG A 296 11.43 -3.95 -8.52
N ILE A 297 10.92 -3.19 -7.56
CA ILE A 297 11.63 -2.08 -6.92
C ILE A 297 11.90 -2.50 -5.49
N ALA A 298 13.16 -2.81 -5.17
CA ALA A 298 13.56 -3.18 -3.82
C ALA A 298 13.63 -1.95 -2.93
N LEU A 299 13.03 -2.02 -1.75
CA LEU A 299 13.12 -0.99 -0.70
C LEU A 299 13.71 -1.60 0.57
N PRO A 300 14.30 -0.80 1.46
CA PRO A 300 14.84 -1.29 2.73
C PRO A 300 13.76 -1.60 3.77
N GLU A 301 12.49 -1.38 3.44
CA GLU A 301 11.33 -1.54 4.30
C GLU A 301 10.09 -1.86 3.47
N ARG A 302 9.09 -2.49 4.10
CA ARG A 302 7.85 -2.88 3.44
C ARG A 302 7.14 -1.67 2.84
N CYS A 303 6.76 -1.77 1.57
CA CYS A 303 5.86 -0.83 0.93
C CYS A 303 4.41 -1.26 1.22
N ALA A 304 3.67 -0.42 1.95
CA ALA A 304 2.28 -0.70 2.27
C ALA A 304 1.35 -0.26 1.12
N ASN A 305 1.61 0.90 0.51
CA ASN A 305 0.74 1.41 -0.54
C ASN A 305 1.53 2.32 -1.50
N LEU A 306 0.96 2.59 -2.66
CA LEU A 306 1.62 3.40 -3.67
C LEU A 306 0.61 4.17 -4.54
N THR A 307 1.09 5.22 -5.19
CA THR A 307 0.32 5.96 -6.19
C THR A 307 1.24 6.56 -7.25
N PHE A 308 0.68 6.82 -8.43
CA PHE A 308 1.35 7.59 -9.46
C PHE A 308 1.01 9.07 -9.34
N GLY A 309 1.99 9.93 -9.51
CA GLY A 309 1.83 11.37 -9.47
C GLY A 309 2.88 12.11 -10.29
N GLY A 310 3.11 13.36 -9.93
CA GLY A 310 3.92 14.28 -10.72
C GLY A 310 3.15 14.84 -11.92
N VAL A 311 3.74 15.80 -12.62
CA VAL A 311 3.12 16.53 -13.74
C VAL A 311 2.62 15.58 -14.83
N TYR A 312 3.40 14.54 -15.12
CA TYR A 312 3.08 13.56 -16.17
C TYR A 312 2.54 12.24 -15.62
N ARG A 313 2.28 12.14 -14.30
CA ARG A 313 1.84 10.91 -13.62
C ARG A 313 2.76 9.70 -13.85
N ASN A 314 4.04 9.99 -14.06
CA ASN A 314 5.11 9.02 -14.23
C ASN A 314 6.10 8.99 -13.07
N ARG A 315 5.75 9.61 -11.95
CA ARG A 315 6.46 9.52 -10.68
C ARG A 315 5.70 8.60 -9.75
N LEU A 316 6.25 7.43 -9.48
CA LEU A 316 5.70 6.50 -8.52
C LEU A 316 6.06 6.98 -7.12
N PHE A 317 5.07 7.15 -6.24
CA PHE A 317 5.24 7.40 -4.82
C PHE A 317 4.92 6.13 -4.05
N MET A 318 5.79 5.76 -3.13
CA MET A 318 5.74 4.51 -2.37
C MET A 318 5.72 4.84 -0.88
N ALA A 319 4.57 4.63 -0.24
CA ALA A 319 4.40 4.76 1.20
C ALA A 319 4.89 3.46 1.85
N ALA A 320 6.04 3.54 2.51
CA ALA A 320 6.65 2.41 3.18
C ALA A 320 6.54 2.55 4.70
N SER A 321 7.02 1.58 5.48
CA SER A 321 6.80 1.54 6.94
C SER A 321 7.08 2.88 7.62
N HIS A 322 8.31 3.40 7.48
CA HIS A 322 8.74 4.64 8.16
C HIS A 322 8.97 5.81 7.21
N SER A 323 8.89 5.59 5.90
CA SER A 323 9.37 6.54 4.91
C SER A 323 8.43 6.66 3.71
N LEU A 324 8.55 7.79 3.01
CA LEU A 324 8.00 8.01 1.69
C LEU A 324 9.13 7.97 0.68
N TYR A 325 9.02 7.09 -0.32
CA TYR A 325 9.94 7.00 -1.45
C TYR A 325 9.30 7.44 -2.75
N SER A 326 10.12 7.77 -3.74
CA SER A 326 9.66 7.99 -5.11
C SER A 326 10.64 7.47 -6.14
N LEU A 327 10.12 7.17 -7.33
CA LEU A 327 10.89 6.76 -8.49
C LEU A 327 10.22 7.29 -9.78
N TYR A 328 10.97 7.91 -10.66
CA TYR A 328 10.49 8.18 -12.02
C TYR A 328 10.51 6.90 -12.86
N VAL A 329 9.41 6.62 -13.53
CA VAL A 329 9.22 5.46 -14.39
C VAL A 329 8.79 5.88 -15.80
N ASN A 330 9.03 5.02 -16.79
CA ASN A 330 8.67 5.28 -18.19
C ASN A 330 7.27 4.71 -18.52
N THR A 331 6.31 4.95 -17.64
CA THR A 331 4.87 4.70 -17.82
C THR A 331 4.10 5.71 -16.98
N GLN A 332 2.80 5.72 -17.10
CA GLN A 332 1.92 6.63 -16.35
C GLN A 332 0.90 5.84 -15.56
N GLY A 333 0.55 6.36 -14.39
CA GLY A 333 -0.65 5.92 -13.70
C GLY A 333 -1.92 6.36 -14.42
N VAL A 334 -3.00 5.62 -14.23
CA VAL A 334 -4.30 5.97 -14.81
C VAL A 334 -4.80 7.31 -14.24
N ALA A 335 -5.37 8.17 -15.09
CA ALA A 335 -5.81 9.50 -14.71
C ALA A 335 -6.97 9.45 -13.71
N GLY A 336 -6.87 10.26 -12.63
CA GLY A 336 -7.95 10.46 -11.65
C GLY A 336 -8.24 9.24 -10.79
N ARG A 337 -7.24 8.41 -10.58
CA ARG A 337 -7.35 7.20 -9.75
C ARG A 337 -6.21 7.08 -8.78
#